data_a77e56b676aff3cb2cea7c633f64fb50
#
_entry.id   a77e56b676aff3cb2cea7c633f64fb50
#
_cell.length_a   1.000
_cell.length_b   1.000
_cell.length_c   1.000
_cell.angle_alpha   90.00
_cell.angle_beta   90.00
_cell.angle_gamma   90.00
#
_symmetry.space_group_name_H-M   'P 1'
#
loop_
_entity.id
_entity.type
_entity.pdbx_description
1 polymer ?
#
loop_
_entity_poly.entity_id
_entity_poly.type
_entity_poly.pdbx_seq_one_letter_code
_entity_poly.pdbx_strand_id
1 'polypeptide(L)'
;PGDGKGARQFVCKVSHSTGKPIIFLPDRDQNPGIPNGWTPVVVGDQEYQANFVKIAVNVLKREGQDDNQMPRVLRSFFGEDAGLPGTSHRVKFELRDGKYQLLPIQVSAVGPELWKAYMRAEIPVLWGLEFNSAKWNQGFVQQDKHLFLLVSLDKQGMAEAHQYADKFLSTDTFQWMSQNRTKRDSAPGRRIANHEKDDATVHLFVRDKRKTPAGKASPFVYCGDVSFVDWDGDQPIKVAWRLKEPLPQSLAVRFGALES
;
A
#
# COMPACT_ATOMS: atom_id res chain seq x y z
N PRO A 1 -27.37 -26.50 -26.10
CA PRO A 1 -27.75 -25.58 -25.08
C PRO A 1 -26.62 -25.57 -24.04
N GLY A 2 -25.76 -24.55 -24.10
CA GLY A 2 -24.64 -24.42 -23.22
C GLY A 2 -25.10 -23.87 -21.87
N ASP A 3 -24.82 -24.57 -20.81
CA ASP A 3 -24.97 -24.10 -19.45
C ASP A 3 -24.07 -22.84 -19.24
N GLY A 4 -24.68 -21.67 -19.38
CA GLY A 4 -24.06 -20.38 -19.14
C GLY A 4 -23.79 -20.20 -17.65
N LYS A 5 -22.79 -20.91 -17.11
CA LYS A 5 -22.27 -20.64 -15.76
C LYS A 5 -21.44 -19.37 -15.81
N GLY A 6 -22.07 -18.21 -15.54
CA GLY A 6 -21.37 -16.99 -15.21
C GLY A 6 -20.36 -17.24 -14.07
N ALA A 7 -19.30 -16.44 -14.00
CA ALA A 7 -18.34 -16.54 -12.89
C ALA A 7 -19.08 -16.41 -11.55
N ARG A 8 -18.90 -17.38 -10.65
CA ARG A 8 -19.60 -17.36 -9.35
C ARG A 8 -19.20 -16.16 -8.50
N GLN A 9 -17.95 -15.71 -8.63
CA GLN A 9 -17.46 -14.49 -8.00
C GLN A 9 -16.22 -13.98 -8.73
N PHE A 10 -16.00 -12.68 -8.69
CA PHE A 10 -14.76 -12.05 -9.14
C PHE A 10 -14.52 -10.72 -8.42
N VAL A 11 -13.24 -10.38 -8.26
CA VAL A 11 -12.80 -9.19 -7.54
C VAL A 11 -12.37 -8.14 -8.56
N CYS A 12 -12.81 -6.91 -8.33
CA CYS A 12 -12.57 -5.76 -9.18
C CYS A 12 -11.85 -4.65 -8.40
N LYS A 13 -11.02 -3.90 -9.10
CA LYS A 13 -10.42 -2.69 -8.58
C LYS A 13 -11.37 -1.50 -8.76
N VAL A 14 -11.47 -0.64 -7.73
CA VAL A 14 -12.10 0.67 -7.87
C VAL A 14 -11.02 1.68 -8.23
N SER A 15 -11.27 2.51 -9.23
CA SER A 15 -10.36 3.55 -9.70
C SER A 15 -11.16 4.76 -10.21
N HIS A 16 -10.48 5.75 -10.76
CA HIS A 16 -11.11 6.93 -11.34
C HIS A 16 -10.99 6.96 -12.86
N SER A 17 -12.06 7.39 -13.51
CA SER A 17 -12.04 7.76 -14.91
C SER A 17 -12.79 9.09 -15.07
N THR A 18 -12.16 10.06 -15.72
CA THR A 18 -12.75 11.42 -15.94
C THR A 18 -13.29 12.06 -14.65
N GLY A 19 -12.55 11.91 -13.54
CA GLY A 19 -12.92 12.49 -12.23
C GLY A 19 -14.03 11.77 -11.47
N LYS A 20 -14.48 10.59 -11.92
CA LYS A 20 -15.53 9.80 -11.26
C LYS A 20 -15.01 8.40 -10.93
N PRO A 21 -15.37 7.82 -9.77
CA PRO A 21 -15.02 6.45 -9.45
C PRO A 21 -15.76 5.47 -10.37
N ILE A 22 -15.03 4.46 -10.83
CA ILE A 22 -15.52 3.36 -11.66
C ILE A 22 -14.92 2.03 -11.19
N ILE A 23 -15.48 0.93 -11.66
CA ILE A 23 -15.02 -0.43 -11.36
C ILE A 23 -14.27 -0.98 -12.57
N PHE A 24 -12.97 -1.32 -12.40
CA PHE A 24 -12.19 -2.04 -13.40
C PHE A 24 -12.30 -3.54 -13.22
N LEU A 25 -12.61 -4.23 -14.30
CA LEU A 25 -12.71 -5.68 -14.33
C LEU A 25 -11.33 -6.33 -14.34
N PRO A 26 -11.18 -7.51 -13.73
CA PRO A 26 -9.98 -8.32 -13.92
C PRO A 26 -9.90 -8.84 -15.35
N ASP A 27 -8.75 -9.39 -15.72
CA ASP A 27 -8.52 -10.00 -17.03
C ASP A 27 -9.56 -11.09 -17.30
N ARG A 28 -10.30 -10.94 -18.39
CA ARG A 28 -11.38 -11.86 -18.79
C ARG A 28 -10.85 -13.22 -19.25
N ASP A 29 -9.63 -13.29 -19.78
CA ASP A 29 -9.03 -14.55 -20.21
C ASP A 29 -8.69 -15.43 -18.99
N GLN A 30 -8.38 -14.80 -17.86
CA GLN A 30 -8.16 -15.47 -16.59
C GLN A 30 -9.45 -15.66 -15.77
N ASN A 31 -10.50 -14.96 -16.11
CA ASN A 31 -11.80 -14.98 -15.43
C ASN A 31 -12.94 -15.20 -16.42
N PRO A 32 -13.03 -16.39 -17.05
CA PRO A 32 -14.10 -16.69 -17.97
C PRO A 32 -15.45 -16.69 -17.24
N GLY A 33 -16.46 -16.11 -17.86
CA GLY A 33 -17.80 -16.00 -17.28
C GLY A 33 -18.12 -14.66 -16.62
N ILE A 34 -17.22 -13.67 -16.64
CA ILE A 34 -17.57 -12.28 -16.31
C ILE A 34 -18.61 -11.79 -17.32
N PRO A 35 -19.76 -11.21 -16.86
CA PRO A 35 -20.82 -10.71 -17.72
C PRO A 35 -20.34 -9.71 -18.78
N ASN A 36 -21.06 -9.60 -19.86
CA ASN A 36 -20.91 -8.56 -20.86
C ASN A 36 -22.26 -7.89 -21.13
N GLY A 37 -22.27 -6.56 -21.25
CA GLY A 37 -23.49 -5.78 -21.40
C GLY A 37 -24.25 -5.55 -20.09
N TRP A 38 -25.52 -5.25 -20.20
CA TRP A 38 -26.38 -4.96 -19.07
C TRP A 38 -26.69 -6.21 -18.25
N THR A 39 -26.44 -6.16 -16.97
CA THR A 39 -26.57 -7.30 -16.05
C THR A 39 -27.18 -6.82 -14.73
N PRO A 40 -28.17 -7.57 -14.17
CA PRO A 40 -28.75 -7.25 -12.87
C PRO A 40 -27.72 -7.35 -11.75
N VAL A 41 -27.63 -6.31 -10.92
CA VAL A 41 -26.73 -6.23 -9.77
C VAL A 41 -27.50 -5.70 -8.57
N VAL A 42 -27.24 -6.27 -7.40
CA VAL A 42 -27.82 -5.86 -6.12
C VAL A 42 -26.76 -5.20 -5.25
N VAL A 43 -27.09 -4.08 -4.64
CA VAL A 43 -26.25 -3.38 -3.66
C VAL A 43 -27.07 -3.15 -2.39
N GLY A 44 -26.72 -3.85 -1.32
CA GLY A 44 -27.60 -3.91 -0.14
C GLY A 44 -28.97 -4.49 -0.54
N ASP A 45 -30.04 -3.72 -0.31
CA ASP A 45 -31.42 -4.09 -0.66
C ASP A 45 -31.90 -3.48 -1.99
N GLN A 46 -31.02 -2.82 -2.74
CA GLN A 46 -31.38 -2.11 -3.97
C GLN A 46 -30.91 -2.84 -5.21
N GLU A 47 -31.81 -2.95 -6.20
CA GLU A 47 -31.49 -3.52 -7.52
C GLU A 47 -31.04 -2.44 -8.50
N TYR A 48 -30.08 -2.82 -9.34
CA TYR A 48 -29.48 -1.98 -10.38
C TYR A 48 -29.28 -2.80 -11.65
N GLN A 49 -29.15 -2.09 -12.77
CA GLN A 49 -28.60 -2.63 -14.03
C GLN A 49 -27.17 -2.09 -14.18
N ALA A 50 -26.20 -2.96 -14.19
CA ALA A 50 -24.79 -2.64 -14.38
C ALA A 50 -24.36 -2.91 -15.83
N ASN A 51 -23.70 -1.96 -16.47
CA ASN A 51 -23.17 -2.13 -17.81
C ASN A 51 -21.72 -2.62 -17.76
N PHE A 52 -21.53 -3.90 -18.01
CA PHE A 52 -20.23 -4.55 -18.12
C PHE A 52 -19.65 -4.36 -19.51
N VAL A 53 -18.63 -3.54 -19.65
CA VAL A 53 -17.89 -3.36 -20.91
C VAL A 53 -16.58 -4.16 -20.87
N LYS A 54 -15.73 -4.05 -21.90
CA LYS A 54 -14.53 -4.89 -22.06
C LYS A 54 -13.62 -4.92 -20.81
N ILE A 55 -13.40 -3.78 -20.19
CA ILE A 55 -12.42 -3.62 -19.09
C ILE A 55 -13.01 -3.02 -17.80
N ALA A 56 -14.29 -2.67 -17.80
CA ALA A 56 -14.89 -1.95 -16.69
C ALA A 56 -16.38 -2.20 -16.53
N VAL A 57 -16.91 -1.88 -15.35
CA VAL A 57 -18.32 -1.55 -15.16
C VAL A 57 -18.40 -0.03 -15.06
N ASN A 58 -18.94 0.61 -16.08
CA ASN A 58 -18.92 2.07 -16.22
C ASN A 58 -20.22 2.76 -15.82
N VAL A 59 -21.32 2.02 -15.78
CA VAL A 59 -22.64 2.55 -15.44
C VAL A 59 -23.35 1.59 -14.48
N LEU A 60 -24.02 2.15 -13.50
CA LEU A 60 -24.96 1.49 -12.60
C LEU A 60 -26.23 2.32 -12.56
N LYS A 61 -27.34 1.79 -13.05
CA LYS A 61 -28.62 2.49 -13.13
C LYS A 61 -29.70 1.75 -12.33
N ARG A 62 -30.59 2.49 -11.70
CA ARG A 62 -31.86 1.93 -11.19
C ARG A 62 -32.85 1.80 -12.32
N GLU A 63 -33.79 0.88 -12.17
CA GLU A 63 -34.90 0.76 -13.12
C GLU A 63 -35.71 2.05 -13.17
N GLY A 64 -35.99 2.53 -14.37
CA GLY A 64 -36.72 3.78 -14.59
C GLY A 64 -35.92 5.08 -14.34
N GLN A 65 -34.59 4.99 -14.05
CA GLN A 65 -33.73 6.15 -13.87
C GLN A 65 -32.59 6.14 -14.88
N ASP A 66 -32.28 7.31 -15.44
CA ASP A 66 -31.22 7.46 -16.45
C ASP A 66 -29.88 7.85 -15.89
N ASP A 67 -29.81 8.32 -14.64
CA ASP A 67 -28.58 8.78 -14.01
C ASP A 67 -27.68 7.61 -13.58
N ASN A 68 -26.37 7.82 -13.74
CA ASN A 68 -25.37 6.84 -13.34
C ASN A 68 -25.12 6.90 -11.81
N GLN A 69 -25.60 5.89 -11.10
CA GLN A 69 -25.46 5.75 -9.65
C GLN A 69 -24.07 5.23 -9.18
N MET A 70 -23.20 4.79 -10.10
CA MET A 70 -21.90 4.21 -9.76
C MET A 70 -21.08 5.08 -8.78
N PRO A 71 -20.90 6.40 -9.01
CA PRO A 71 -20.14 7.23 -8.09
C PRO A 71 -20.74 7.28 -6.69
N ARG A 72 -22.06 7.35 -6.58
CA ARG A 72 -22.78 7.37 -5.31
C ARG A 72 -22.60 6.07 -4.53
N VAL A 73 -22.76 4.94 -5.21
CA VAL A 73 -22.60 3.60 -4.63
C VAL A 73 -21.15 3.40 -4.14
N LEU A 74 -20.16 3.75 -4.95
CA LEU A 74 -18.76 3.56 -4.56
C LEU A 74 -18.35 4.50 -3.41
N ARG A 75 -18.89 5.72 -3.37
CA ARG A 75 -18.67 6.60 -2.22
C ARG A 75 -19.38 6.13 -0.96
N SER A 76 -20.52 5.47 -1.05
CA SER A 76 -21.16 4.86 0.13
C SER A 76 -20.34 3.71 0.72
N PHE A 77 -19.48 3.06 -0.08
CA PHE A 77 -18.58 2.01 0.37
C PHE A 77 -17.25 2.55 0.95
N PHE A 78 -16.68 3.58 0.32
CA PHE A 78 -15.30 3.99 0.52
C PHE A 78 -15.11 5.48 0.85
N GLY A 79 -16.20 6.24 1.02
CA GLY A 79 -16.12 7.68 1.25
C GLY A 79 -15.78 8.48 -0.01
N GLU A 80 -15.46 9.75 0.17
CA GLU A 80 -15.13 10.66 -0.94
C GLU A 80 -13.87 10.26 -1.70
N ASP A 81 -12.98 9.50 -1.06
CA ASP A 81 -11.73 9.01 -1.65
C ASP A 81 -11.90 7.77 -2.54
N ALA A 82 -13.15 7.35 -2.81
CA ALA A 82 -13.45 6.16 -3.59
C ALA A 82 -12.72 6.16 -4.94
N GLY A 83 -11.75 5.23 -5.10
CA GLY A 83 -10.98 5.02 -6.32
C GLY A 83 -9.94 6.09 -6.65
N LEU A 84 -9.66 7.06 -5.78
CA LEU A 84 -8.60 8.04 -5.99
C LEU A 84 -7.22 7.37 -6.16
N PRO A 85 -6.29 8.00 -6.87
CA PRO A 85 -4.92 7.50 -6.98
C PRO A 85 -4.29 7.28 -5.61
N GLY A 86 -3.74 6.08 -5.40
CA GLY A 86 -3.14 5.68 -4.12
C GLY A 86 -4.07 4.90 -3.20
N THR A 87 -5.38 4.83 -3.47
CA THR A 87 -6.30 3.94 -2.75
C THR A 87 -6.25 2.53 -3.30
N SER A 88 -6.51 1.54 -2.42
CA SER A 88 -6.59 0.11 -2.77
C SER A 88 -8.01 -0.42 -2.71
N HIS A 89 -8.99 0.44 -2.99
CA HIS A 89 -10.40 0.09 -2.91
C HIS A 89 -10.76 -1.01 -3.90
N ARG A 90 -11.40 -2.06 -3.41
CA ARG A 90 -11.84 -3.20 -4.20
C ARG A 90 -13.28 -3.55 -3.90
N VAL A 91 -13.95 -4.08 -4.90
CA VAL A 91 -15.30 -4.64 -4.77
C VAL A 91 -15.30 -6.08 -5.27
N LYS A 92 -16.24 -6.85 -4.76
CA LYS A 92 -16.50 -8.22 -5.21
C LYS A 92 -17.89 -8.27 -5.83
N PHE A 93 -17.98 -8.89 -6.99
CA PHE A 93 -19.25 -9.39 -7.52
C PHE A 93 -19.39 -10.86 -7.12
N GLU A 94 -20.47 -11.20 -6.48
CA GLU A 94 -20.79 -12.57 -6.05
C GLU A 94 -22.17 -12.96 -6.56
N LEU A 95 -22.26 -14.03 -7.34
CA LEU A 95 -23.52 -14.51 -7.91
C LEU A 95 -24.35 -15.23 -6.83
N ARG A 96 -25.51 -14.68 -6.49
CA ARG A 96 -26.50 -15.25 -5.58
C ARG A 96 -27.88 -15.18 -6.23
N ASP A 97 -28.59 -16.27 -6.25
CA ASP A 97 -29.96 -16.36 -6.77
C ASP A 97 -30.14 -15.75 -8.17
N GLY A 98 -29.15 -15.96 -9.04
CA GLY A 98 -29.18 -15.46 -10.42
C GLY A 98 -28.85 -13.98 -10.61
N LYS A 99 -28.52 -13.23 -9.54
CA LYS A 99 -28.11 -11.82 -9.58
C LYS A 99 -26.73 -11.65 -8.94
N TYR A 100 -25.95 -10.71 -9.44
CA TYR A 100 -24.68 -10.37 -8.79
C TYR A 100 -24.91 -9.44 -7.60
N GLN A 101 -24.38 -9.82 -6.43
CA GLN A 101 -24.24 -8.93 -5.28
C GLN A 101 -22.95 -8.14 -5.44
N LEU A 102 -23.02 -6.81 -5.42
CA LEU A 102 -21.85 -5.92 -5.39
C LEU A 102 -21.54 -5.58 -3.94
N LEU A 103 -20.39 -6.03 -3.48
CA LEU A 103 -19.95 -5.93 -2.09
C LEU A 103 -18.61 -5.20 -2.01
N PRO A 104 -18.41 -4.27 -1.06
CA PRO A 104 -17.10 -3.74 -0.79
C PRO A 104 -16.20 -4.82 -0.20
N ILE A 105 -14.96 -4.88 -0.64
CA ILE A 105 -13.92 -5.62 0.07
C ILE A 105 -13.26 -4.64 1.01
N GLN A 106 -13.56 -4.79 2.28
CA GLN A 106 -12.79 -4.12 3.31
C GLN A 106 -11.49 -4.89 3.49
N VAL A 107 -10.42 -4.36 2.94
CA VAL A 107 -9.08 -4.80 3.31
C VAL A 107 -8.86 -4.22 4.70
N SER A 108 -9.18 -4.99 5.72
CA SER A 108 -8.79 -4.62 7.09
C SER A 108 -7.27 -4.53 7.08
N ALA A 109 -6.74 -3.34 7.35
CA ALA A 109 -5.33 -3.17 7.62
C ALA A 109 -5.02 -4.04 8.86
N VAL A 110 -4.36 -5.17 8.64
CA VAL A 110 -4.02 -6.09 9.74
C VAL A 110 -2.89 -5.49 10.57
N GLY A 111 -2.19 -4.50 10.00
CA GLY A 111 -0.97 -3.94 10.56
C GLY A 111 0.19 -4.94 10.56
N PRO A 112 1.41 -4.48 10.67
CA PRO A 112 2.58 -5.34 10.81
C PRO A 112 2.74 -5.82 12.26
N GLU A 113 3.20 -7.05 12.41
CA GLU A 113 3.66 -7.56 13.68
C GLU A 113 5.12 -7.11 13.92
N LEU A 114 5.38 -6.58 15.10
CA LEU A 114 6.73 -6.13 15.49
C LEU A 114 7.73 -7.28 15.39
N TRP A 115 8.90 -7.01 14.85
CA TRP A 115 10.02 -7.93 14.62
C TRP A 115 9.76 -9.05 13.59
N LYS A 116 8.62 -9.05 12.95
CA LYS A 116 8.32 -9.99 11.87
C LYS A 116 8.93 -9.54 10.54
N ALA A 117 9.31 -10.51 9.73
CA ALA A 117 9.89 -10.27 8.41
C ALA A 117 8.82 -10.29 7.32
N TYR A 118 8.90 -9.33 6.39
CA TYR A 118 7.97 -9.16 5.28
C TYR A 118 8.72 -8.96 3.97
N MET A 119 8.27 -9.59 2.91
CA MET A 119 8.74 -9.26 1.58
C MET A 119 8.26 -7.86 1.19
N ARG A 120 9.04 -7.15 0.38
CA ARG A 120 8.71 -5.78 -0.04
C ARG A 120 7.28 -5.61 -0.58
N ALA A 121 6.81 -6.60 -1.35
CA ALA A 121 5.46 -6.55 -1.94
C ALA A 121 4.33 -6.78 -0.91
N GLU A 122 4.64 -7.37 0.24
CA GLU A 122 3.67 -7.60 1.32
C GLU A 122 3.46 -6.34 2.16
N ILE A 123 4.47 -5.48 2.28
CA ILE A 123 4.44 -4.30 3.16
C ILE A 123 3.22 -3.40 2.89
N PRO A 124 2.94 -2.92 1.66
CA PRO A 124 1.76 -2.08 1.43
C PRO A 124 0.45 -2.77 1.80
N VAL A 125 0.37 -4.09 1.60
CA VAL A 125 -0.85 -4.85 1.87
C VAL A 125 -1.24 -4.83 3.35
N LEU A 126 -0.27 -4.71 4.27
CA LEU A 126 -0.54 -4.58 5.71
C LEU A 126 -1.34 -3.33 6.07
N TRP A 127 -1.31 -2.30 5.23
CA TRP A 127 -2.10 -1.07 5.34
C TRP A 127 -3.25 -1.00 4.33
N GLY A 128 -3.62 -2.14 3.72
CA GLY A 128 -4.66 -2.17 2.70
C GLY A 128 -4.27 -1.49 1.38
N LEU A 129 -2.98 -1.26 1.15
CA LEU A 129 -2.45 -0.59 -0.04
C LEU A 129 -2.00 -1.59 -1.11
N GLU A 130 -2.03 -1.18 -2.38
CA GLU A 130 -1.49 -1.99 -3.46
C GLU A 130 0.01 -1.81 -3.63
N PHE A 131 0.70 -2.90 -3.97
CA PHE A 131 2.09 -2.82 -4.39
C PHE A 131 2.19 -2.21 -5.80
N ASN A 132 2.92 -1.10 -5.90
CA ASN A 132 3.33 -0.49 -7.17
C ASN A 132 4.85 -0.40 -7.17
N SER A 133 5.51 -1.08 -8.10
CA SER A 133 6.97 -1.18 -8.14
C SER A 133 7.66 0.19 -8.33
N ALA A 134 7.07 1.11 -9.07
CA ALA A 134 7.63 2.45 -9.27
C ALA A 134 7.71 3.24 -7.95
N LYS A 135 6.73 3.06 -7.06
CA LYS A 135 6.68 3.71 -5.75
C LYS A 135 7.41 2.90 -4.68
N TRP A 136 7.07 1.61 -4.54
CA TRP A 136 7.54 0.78 -3.44
C TRP A 136 8.97 0.23 -3.60
N ASN A 137 9.61 0.42 -4.74
CA ASN A 137 11.06 0.13 -4.90
C ASN A 137 11.96 1.22 -4.33
N GLN A 138 11.41 2.35 -3.89
CA GLN A 138 12.15 3.41 -3.20
C GLN A 138 12.48 3.00 -1.75
N GLY A 139 13.49 3.63 -1.17
CA GLY A 139 13.86 3.46 0.25
C GLY A 139 13.01 4.29 1.21
N PHE A 140 12.33 5.32 0.69
CA PHE A 140 11.40 6.18 1.40
C PHE A 140 10.11 6.31 0.61
N VAL A 141 9.01 5.89 1.21
CA VAL A 141 7.68 5.92 0.59
C VAL A 141 6.72 6.71 1.47
N GLN A 142 5.95 7.60 0.86
CA GLN A 142 4.92 8.39 1.52
C GLN A 142 3.55 7.97 1.01
N GLN A 143 2.64 7.69 1.93
CA GLN A 143 1.26 7.34 1.62
C GLN A 143 0.34 7.87 2.72
N ASP A 144 -0.45 8.88 2.39
CA ASP A 144 -1.38 9.55 3.31
C ASP A 144 -0.69 9.96 4.64
N LYS A 145 -1.12 9.38 5.75
CA LYS A 145 -0.54 9.58 7.08
C LYS A 145 0.59 8.61 7.43
N HIS A 146 1.07 7.82 6.46
CA HIS A 146 2.11 6.82 6.66
C HIS A 146 3.36 7.15 5.88
N LEU A 147 4.49 7.11 6.55
CA LEU A 147 5.83 7.25 6.00
C LEU A 147 6.57 5.93 6.23
N PHE A 148 7.13 5.35 5.17
CA PHE A 148 7.81 4.05 5.24
C PHE A 148 9.29 4.22 4.94
N LEU A 149 10.14 3.82 5.87
CA LEU A 149 11.58 3.71 5.69
C LEU A 149 11.93 2.25 5.39
N LEU A 150 12.32 1.95 4.15
CA LEU A 150 12.66 0.61 3.67
C LEU A 150 14.17 0.51 3.48
N VAL A 151 14.88 0.18 4.55
CA VAL A 151 16.33 0.30 4.64
C VAL A 151 17.04 -1.04 4.44
N SER A 152 18.12 -1.02 3.65
CA SER A 152 19.10 -2.12 3.57
C SER A 152 20.42 -1.65 4.17
N LEU A 153 20.91 -2.31 5.22
CA LEU A 153 22.13 -1.92 5.92
C LEU A 153 23.38 -2.17 5.07
N ASP A 154 23.47 -3.35 4.43
CA ASP A 154 24.57 -3.66 3.52
C ASP A 154 24.30 -3.01 2.16
N LYS A 155 25.16 -2.06 1.82
CA LYS A 155 25.14 -1.31 0.56
C LYS A 155 26.36 -1.63 -0.30
N GLN A 156 26.84 -2.87 -0.29
CA GLN A 156 27.99 -3.30 -1.12
C GLN A 156 27.81 -2.85 -2.58
N GLY A 157 28.83 -2.23 -3.15
CA GLY A 157 28.83 -1.69 -4.51
C GLY A 157 28.29 -0.26 -4.65
N MET A 158 27.93 0.43 -3.56
CA MET A 158 27.65 1.87 -3.57
C MET A 158 28.90 2.67 -3.18
N ALA A 159 28.94 3.96 -3.57
CA ALA A 159 30.02 4.87 -3.18
C ALA A 159 30.19 4.91 -1.65
N GLU A 160 31.44 5.00 -1.16
CA GLU A 160 31.77 4.95 0.28
C GLU A 160 30.94 5.89 1.14
N ALA A 161 30.65 7.11 0.66
CA ALA A 161 29.83 8.07 1.37
C ALA A 161 28.37 7.59 1.65
N HIS A 162 27.87 6.59 0.91
CA HIS A 162 26.53 6.03 1.09
C HIS A 162 26.52 4.68 1.81
N GLN A 163 27.69 4.06 2.01
CA GLN A 163 27.78 2.73 2.62
C GLN A 163 27.52 2.77 4.14
N TYR A 164 27.88 3.84 4.81
CA TYR A 164 27.89 3.93 6.29
C TYR A 164 26.81 4.83 6.89
N ALA A 165 25.87 5.32 6.08
CA ALA A 165 24.93 6.34 6.54
C ALA A 165 23.78 5.77 7.37
N ASP A 166 23.22 4.61 6.96
CA ASP A 166 22.09 3.98 7.64
C ASP A 166 22.62 2.92 8.62
N LYS A 167 22.40 3.13 9.92
CA LYS A 167 22.85 2.21 10.97
C LYS A 167 22.08 2.41 12.26
N PHE A 168 22.05 1.41 13.11
CA PHE A 168 21.67 1.58 14.50
C PHE A 168 22.82 2.23 15.26
N LEU A 169 22.51 3.28 16.02
CA LEU A 169 23.45 3.94 16.94
C LEU A 169 23.39 3.30 18.34
N SER A 170 22.24 2.71 18.65
CA SER A 170 21.96 1.94 19.87
C SER A 170 20.79 1.00 19.59
N THR A 171 20.35 0.24 20.58
CA THR A 171 19.19 -0.66 20.43
C THR A 171 17.87 0.07 20.13
N ASP A 172 17.78 1.36 20.45
CA ASP A 172 16.57 2.17 20.30
C ASP A 172 16.74 3.40 19.40
N THR A 173 17.93 3.60 18.83
CA THR A 173 18.19 4.78 17.98
C THR A 173 18.74 4.36 16.63
N PHE A 174 18.07 4.79 15.59
CA PHE A 174 18.42 4.49 14.19
C PHE A 174 18.81 5.77 13.44
N GLN A 175 19.98 5.77 12.82
CA GLN A 175 20.42 6.81 11.90
C GLN A 175 20.03 6.43 10.47
N TRP A 176 19.35 7.32 9.78
CA TRP A 176 18.95 7.18 8.39
C TRP A 176 19.39 8.37 7.55
N MET A 177 19.81 8.11 6.32
CA MET A 177 20.14 9.17 5.36
C MET A 177 19.02 9.30 4.32
N SER A 178 18.54 10.51 4.15
CA SER A 178 17.53 10.84 3.15
C SER A 178 18.07 10.66 1.71
N GLN A 179 17.16 10.75 0.73
CA GLN A 179 17.57 10.83 -0.67
C GLN A 179 18.44 12.07 -0.93
N ASN A 180 19.40 11.97 -1.85
CA ASN A 180 20.41 13.01 -2.12
C ASN A 180 19.84 14.40 -2.45
N ARG A 181 18.59 14.50 -2.90
CA ARG A 181 17.95 15.77 -3.25
C ARG A 181 17.05 16.33 -2.15
N THR A 182 16.92 15.63 -1.02
CA THR A 182 16.06 16.08 0.09
C THR A 182 16.77 17.15 0.88
N LYS A 183 16.16 18.33 0.98
CA LYS A 183 16.59 19.45 1.85
C LYS A 183 15.66 19.57 3.04
N ARG A 184 16.16 20.18 4.14
CA ARG A 184 15.37 20.42 5.36
C ARG A 184 14.13 21.25 5.08
N ASP A 185 14.25 22.27 4.23
CA ASP A 185 13.17 23.19 3.85
C ASP A 185 12.27 22.67 2.71
N SER A 186 12.61 21.52 2.10
CA SER A 186 11.75 20.87 1.10
C SER A 186 10.49 20.27 1.73
N ALA A 187 9.44 20.05 0.95
CA ALA A 187 8.22 19.41 1.44
C ALA A 187 8.49 18.04 2.08
N PRO A 188 9.31 17.13 1.49
CA PRO A 188 9.71 15.89 2.16
C PRO A 188 10.48 16.11 3.46
N GLY A 189 11.42 17.08 3.51
CA GLY A 189 12.18 17.38 4.72
C GLY A 189 11.30 17.87 5.86
N ARG A 190 10.45 18.86 5.59
CA ARG A 190 9.47 19.34 6.58
C ARG A 190 8.56 18.24 7.09
N ARG A 191 8.09 17.35 6.21
CA ARG A 191 7.23 16.24 6.59
C ARG A 191 7.96 15.22 7.49
N ILE A 192 9.25 14.98 7.28
CA ILE A 192 10.09 14.16 8.13
C ILE A 192 10.15 14.74 9.55
N ALA A 193 10.48 16.01 9.69
CA ALA A 193 10.64 16.64 11.00
C ALA A 193 9.32 16.90 11.73
N ASN A 194 8.24 17.14 10.99
CA ASN A 194 6.94 17.50 11.55
C ASN A 194 5.91 16.36 11.53
N HIS A 195 6.33 15.11 11.25
CA HIS A 195 5.39 14.01 11.04
C HIS A 195 4.39 13.84 12.19
N GLU A 196 4.82 14.01 13.44
CA GLU A 196 3.93 13.90 14.60
C GLU A 196 2.89 15.04 14.65
N LYS A 197 3.29 16.27 14.29
CA LYS A 197 2.37 17.42 14.19
C LYS A 197 1.35 17.26 13.06
N ASP A 198 1.76 16.58 12.00
CA ASP A 198 0.94 16.28 10.83
C ASP A 198 0.10 15.01 11.02
N ASP A 199 0.06 14.45 12.24
CA ASP A 199 -0.62 13.18 12.56
C ASP A 199 -0.20 12.05 11.60
N ALA A 200 1.09 12.00 11.27
CA ALA A 200 1.69 11.00 10.40
C ALA A 200 2.62 10.06 11.19
N THR A 201 2.56 8.77 10.88
CA THR A 201 3.38 7.73 11.50
C THR A 201 4.52 7.33 10.57
N VAL A 202 5.73 7.22 11.12
CA VAL A 202 6.91 6.73 10.39
C VAL A 202 7.17 5.28 10.78
N HIS A 203 7.15 4.37 9.80
CA HIS A 203 7.35 2.93 9.96
C HIS A 203 8.74 2.52 9.49
N LEU A 204 9.52 1.89 10.37
CA LEU A 204 10.86 1.44 10.06
C LEU A 204 10.89 -0.05 9.68
N PHE A 205 11.38 -0.32 8.49
CA PHE A 205 11.62 -1.66 7.95
C PHE A 205 13.09 -1.80 7.60
N VAL A 206 13.77 -2.77 8.20
CA VAL A 206 15.22 -2.96 8.02
C VAL A 206 15.54 -4.37 7.56
N ARG A 207 16.51 -4.50 6.66
CA ARG A 207 17.13 -5.78 6.30
C ARG A 207 18.64 -5.64 6.24
N ASP A 208 19.38 -6.71 6.50
CA ASP A 208 20.82 -6.72 6.43
C ASP A 208 21.31 -6.49 5.00
N LYS A 209 20.89 -7.38 4.10
CA LYS A 209 21.33 -7.45 2.70
C LYS A 209 20.13 -7.40 1.75
N ARG A 210 20.35 -6.91 0.54
CA ARG A 210 19.31 -6.89 -0.51
C ARG A 210 18.92 -8.28 -1.00
N LYS A 211 19.90 -9.20 -1.02
CA LYS A 211 19.73 -10.58 -1.49
C LYS A 211 20.21 -11.57 -0.45
N THR A 212 19.53 -12.70 -0.40
CA THR A 212 19.98 -13.88 0.35
C THR A 212 21.19 -14.51 -0.35
N PRO A 213 21.95 -15.42 0.31
CA PRO A 213 23.02 -16.18 -0.34
C PRO A 213 22.57 -16.93 -1.60
N ALA A 214 21.31 -17.34 -1.67
CA ALA A 214 20.71 -17.97 -2.85
C ALA A 214 20.27 -16.98 -3.96
N GLY A 215 20.64 -15.69 -3.86
CA GLY A 215 20.34 -14.66 -4.85
C GLY A 215 18.92 -14.12 -4.85
N LYS A 216 18.02 -14.63 -3.98
CA LYS A 216 16.64 -14.16 -3.84
C LYS A 216 16.58 -12.85 -3.04
N ALA A 217 15.54 -12.05 -3.25
CA ALA A 217 15.32 -10.85 -2.45
C ALA A 217 15.17 -11.20 -0.96
N SER A 218 15.87 -10.44 -0.09
CA SER A 218 15.73 -10.61 1.36
C SER A 218 14.52 -9.85 1.89
N PRO A 219 13.77 -10.41 2.85
CA PRO A 219 12.68 -9.72 3.52
C PRO A 219 13.20 -8.60 4.43
N PHE A 220 12.33 -7.68 4.77
CA PHE A 220 12.54 -6.62 5.75
C PHE A 220 11.94 -7.02 7.09
N VAL A 221 12.63 -6.79 8.18
CA VAL A 221 12.08 -6.88 9.53
C VAL A 221 11.38 -5.57 9.85
N TYR A 222 10.16 -5.63 10.34
CA TYR A 222 9.47 -4.47 10.86
C TYR A 222 10.01 -4.12 12.25
N CYS A 223 10.64 -2.95 12.36
CA CYS A 223 11.25 -2.45 13.60
C CYS A 223 10.33 -1.49 14.38
N GLY A 224 9.06 -1.41 13.99
CA GLY A 224 8.09 -0.56 14.66
C GLY A 224 8.00 0.86 14.10
N ASP A 225 7.21 1.66 14.80
CA ASP A 225 7.12 3.09 14.55
C ASP A 225 8.32 3.80 15.17
N VAL A 226 8.73 4.89 14.54
CA VAL A 226 9.83 5.71 15.00
C VAL A 226 9.45 7.18 15.08
N SER A 227 10.02 7.89 16.05
CA SER A 227 9.85 9.33 16.25
C SER A 227 11.13 10.08 15.86
N PHE A 228 10.95 11.27 15.30
CA PHE A 228 12.04 12.17 14.96
C PHE A 228 12.78 12.64 16.23
N VAL A 229 14.11 12.53 16.22
CA VAL A 229 14.95 13.03 17.31
C VAL A 229 15.67 14.30 16.89
N ASP A 230 16.47 14.18 15.84
CA ASP A 230 17.32 15.28 15.35
C ASP A 230 17.78 14.99 13.93
N TRP A 231 18.38 15.97 13.28
CA TRP A 231 18.99 15.85 11.96
C TRP A 231 20.29 16.65 11.83
N ASP A 232 21.18 16.13 10.98
CA ASP A 232 22.44 16.77 10.62
C ASP A 232 22.58 16.87 9.10
N GLY A 233 23.32 17.85 8.62
CA GLY A 233 23.53 18.09 7.20
C GLY A 233 22.28 18.64 6.49
N ASP A 234 22.44 18.89 5.21
CA ASP A 234 21.37 19.26 4.28
C ASP A 234 21.78 18.79 2.88
N GLN A 235 20.88 18.06 2.20
CA GLN A 235 21.04 17.57 0.81
C GLN A 235 22.25 16.58 0.60
N PRO A 236 22.21 15.36 1.18
CA PRO A 236 21.11 14.74 1.94
C PRO A 236 21.11 15.11 3.42
N ILE A 237 19.96 14.86 4.06
CA ILE A 237 19.81 15.03 5.50
C ILE A 237 20.08 13.68 6.18
N LYS A 238 20.85 13.72 7.25
CA LYS A 238 21.06 12.60 8.17
C LYS A 238 20.08 12.75 9.32
N VAL A 239 19.18 11.80 9.51
CA VAL A 239 18.12 11.85 10.51
C VAL A 239 18.34 10.79 11.58
N ALA A 240 18.25 11.18 12.85
CA ALA A 240 18.19 10.27 13.98
C ALA A 240 16.72 9.99 14.34
N TRP A 241 16.38 8.72 14.41
CA TRP A 241 15.06 8.21 14.74
C TRP A 241 15.09 7.44 16.05
N ARG A 242 14.09 7.66 16.91
CA ARG A 242 13.87 6.90 18.14
C ARG A 242 12.85 5.80 17.87
N LEU A 243 13.21 4.55 18.13
CA LEU A 243 12.28 3.43 18.13
C LEU A 243 11.38 3.50 19.36
N LYS A 244 10.10 3.14 19.22
CA LYS A 244 9.20 3.00 20.37
C LYS A 244 9.58 1.82 21.26
N GLU A 245 10.00 0.73 20.66
CA GLU A 245 10.49 -0.47 21.35
C GLU A 245 11.95 -0.74 20.95
N PRO A 246 12.84 -0.98 21.90
CA PRO A 246 14.24 -1.26 21.57
C PRO A 246 14.37 -2.63 20.88
N LEU A 247 15.38 -2.76 20.02
CA LEU A 247 15.68 -4.04 19.35
C LEU A 247 15.87 -5.16 20.36
N PRO A 248 15.25 -6.33 20.16
CA PRO A 248 15.62 -7.54 20.87
C PRO A 248 17.10 -7.88 20.66
N GLN A 249 17.74 -8.49 21.64
CA GLN A 249 19.17 -8.78 21.61
C GLN A 249 19.63 -9.46 20.31
N SER A 250 18.87 -10.45 19.82
CA SER A 250 19.19 -11.18 18.60
C SER A 250 19.19 -10.28 17.35
N LEU A 251 18.28 -9.30 17.26
CA LEU A 251 18.23 -8.33 16.18
C LEU A 251 19.27 -7.22 16.38
N ALA A 252 19.54 -6.82 17.61
CA ALA A 252 20.55 -5.83 17.92
C ALA A 252 21.95 -6.29 17.49
N VAL A 253 22.30 -7.54 17.77
CA VAL A 253 23.55 -8.16 17.28
C VAL A 253 23.50 -8.28 15.75
N ARG A 254 22.43 -8.80 15.20
CA ARG A 254 22.26 -8.99 13.74
C ARG A 254 22.41 -7.69 12.96
N PHE A 255 21.86 -6.58 13.46
CA PHE A 255 21.89 -5.27 12.79
C PHE A 255 23.06 -4.39 13.22
N GLY A 256 23.99 -4.91 14.05
CA GLY A 256 25.18 -4.18 14.51
C GLY A 256 24.90 -3.05 15.49
N ALA A 257 23.78 -3.11 16.23
CA ALA A 257 23.47 -2.20 17.33
C ALA A 257 24.17 -2.58 18.63
N LEU A 258 24.61 -3.82 18.78
CA LEU A 258 25.41 -4.38 19.87
C LEU A 258 26.53 -5.22 19.27
N GLU A 259 27.68 -5.22 19.96
CA GLU A 259 28.77 -6.15 19.66
C GLU A 259 28.33 -7.60 19.96
N SER A 260 28.82 -8.56 19.16
CA SER A 260 28.52 -9.99 19.28
C SER A 260 29.21 -10.64 20.46
#